data_8a69c2e32835bbf191682652dc358f2c
#
_entry.id   8a69c2e32835bbf191682652dc358f2c
#
_cell.length_a   1.000
_cell.length_b   1.000
_cell.length_c   1.000
_cell.angle_alpha   90.00
_cell.angle_beta   90.00
_cell.angle_gamma   90.00
#
_symmetry.space_group_name_H-M   'P 1'
#
loop_
_entity.id
_entity.type
_entity.pdbx_description
1 polymer ?
#
loop_
_entity_poly.entity_id
_entity_poly.type
_entity_poly.pdbx_seq_one_letter_code
_entity_poly.pdbx_strand_id
1 'polypeptide(L)'
;MIAAVIYLIVFLALIYKTNFFGVIKDEIISSKTFTILFLLKSLSIPAFVIIYKKFYGGLENFDAGNFYNDAKAVNTFAHHHFLEYLKMLVGLQNDNDGSFCYNNCLIYTHNWDNGRIRDFLYNDNRVVIRVHSLLHFIAFNSYYVHALFSCFLSFIGVTYLYKSIKEFFIGKEIWVLLILCFFPTLWFYTGSLSKEALTLFFLGCGIYQIRKFILKDYKYSSVLFLIFIVFISFLLKPYVLLFSFVCFALFFKIQYSKKTNYKLIIYFSSIFIFILLLNITSLFLKNKSLYRVAMARQRVFADASNGGIFLLDSKRTFVRLEYDSTLVKKIKPNYYTIKLNAPYIYWENSHQQDTLVCKANTDTTTKYTLVYQLPKSGSNFILPDSFLYLSASGFYYTLFYPMFFNSKNSLQLIASLENVFIILSLIIIIMGLVRSNKQKFIPITLISITLIVCFLIGITTPNSGAVIRYRSLVVIFILLSALYYFPIKKIKN
;
A
#
# COMPACT_ATOMS: atom_id res chain seq x y z
N MET A 1 -15.68 -13.88 17.23
CA MET A 1 -14.99 -13.13 18.29
C MET A 1 -14.12 -14.00 19.18
N ILE A 2 -14.61 -15.11 19.72
CA ILE A 2 -13.84 -16.02 20.62
C ILE A 2 -12.52 -16.47 19.98
N ALA A 3 -12.53 -16.94 18.73
CA ALA A 3 -11.32 -17.34 18.01
C ALA A 3 -10.27 -16.20 17.96
N ALA A 4 -10.69 -14.96 17.69
CA ALA A 4 -9.76 -13.84 17.66
C ALA A 4 -9.11 -13.55 19.03
N VAL A 5 -9.85 -13.72 20.12
CA VAL A 5 -9.29 -13.59 21.47
C VAL A 5 -8.26 -14.70 21.75
N ILE A 6 -8.56 -15.93 21.35
CA ILE A 6 -7.62 -17.06 21.50
C ILE A 6 -6.32 -16.77 20.72
N TYR A 7 -6.42 -16.35 19.44
CA TYR A 7 -5.24 -16.00 18.65
C TYR A 7 -4.47 -14.80 19.22
N LEU A 8 -5.18 -13.80 19.78
CA LEU A 8 -4.52 -12.68 20.44
C LEU A 8 -3.68 -13.17 21.62
N ILE A 9 -4.24 -14.04 22.47
CA ILE A 9 -3.52 -14.63 23.61
C ILE A 9 -2.31 -15.43 23.11
N VAL A 10 -2.47 -16.24 22.06
CA VAL A 10 -1.37 -17.00 21.46
C VAL A 10 -0.25 -16.05 20.97
N PHE A 11 -0.58 -14.99 20.23
CA PHE A 11 0.43 -14.05 19.75
C PHE A 11 1.12 -13.29 20.88
N LEU A 12 0.38 -12.87 21.91
CA LEU A 12 0.97 -12.25 23.10
C LEU A 12 1.93 -13.21 23.82
N ALA A 13 1.55 -14.48 23.95
CA ALA A 13 2.39 -15.51 24.53
C ALA A 13 3.65 -15.80 23.69
N LEU A 14 3.51 -15.86 22.37
CA LEU A 14 4.65 -16.01 21.44
C LEU A 14 5.63 -14.84 21.56
N ILE A 15 5.14 -13.61 21.64
CA ILE A 15 5.98 -12.42 21.82
C ILE A 15 6.68 -12.44 23.18
N TYR A 16 5.95 -12.79 24.24
CA TYR A 16 6.45 -12.73 25.60
C TYR A 16 7.42 -13.87 25.95
N LYS A 17 7.02 -15.13 25.68
CA LYS A 17 7.76 -16.31 26.17
C LYS A 17 8.86 -16.81 25.25
N THR A 18 8.66 -16.76 23.92
CA THR A 18 9.54 -17.48 23.00
C THR A 18 10.55 -16.59 22.28
N ASN A 19 10.51 -15.26 22.50
CA ASN A 19 11.32 -14.34 21.69
C ASN A 19 11.23 -14.66 20.19
N PHE A 20 10.07 -15.04 19.75
CA PHE A 20 9.63 -15.60 18.47
C PHE A 20 10.73 -15.56 17.39
N PHE A 21 11.40 -16.73 17.14
CA PHE A 21 12.49 -16.90 16.18
C PHE A 21 13.64 -15.87 16.27
N GLY A 22 13.92 -15.29 17.43
CA GLY A 22 14.91 -14.24 17.59
C GLY A 22 14.50 -12.88 17.01
N VAL A 23 13.29 -12.80 16.42
CA VAL A 23 12.77 -11.55 15.83
C VAL A 23 12.57 -10.48 16.87
N ILE A 24 12.01 -10.85 18.04
CA ILE A 24 11.61 -9.91 19.08
C ILE A 24 12.67 -9.77 20.17
N LYS A 25 13.69 -10.67 20.19
CA LYS A 25 14.79 -10.53 21.14
C LYS A 25 15.58 -9.25 20.87
N ASP A 26 15.62 -8.38 21.84
CA ASP A 26 16.41 -7.14 21.83
C ASP A 26 17.12 -6.96 23.17
N GLU A 27 18.29 -6.35 23.16
CA GLU A 27 19.11 -6.14 24.37
C GLU A 27 18.64 -4.92 25.18
N ILE A 28 17.96 -3.98 24.53
CA ILE A 28 17.57 -2.68 25.10
C ILE A 28 16.10 -2.71 25.52
N ILE A 29 15.26 -3.28 24.66
CA ILE A 29 13.81 -3.28 24.86
C ILE A 29 13.36 -4.67 25.32
N SER A 30 12.66 -4.72 26.45
CA SER A 30 12.18 -5.99 27.03
C SER A 30 11.06 -6.62 26.21
N SER A 31 10.94 -7.96 26.26
CA SER A 31 9.82 -8.69 25.64
C SER A 31 8.46 -8.23 26.19
N LYS A 32 8.39 -7.81 27.45
CA LYS A 32 7.18 -7.24 28.07
C LYS A 32 6.76 -5.96 27.34
N THR A 33 7.71 -5.08 27.00
CA THR A 33 7.43 -3.85 26.25
C THR A 33 6.90 -4.17 24.84
N PHE A 34 7.52 -5.10 24.12
CA PHE A 34 7.02 -5.54 22.81
C PHE A 34 5.60 -6.12 22.90
N THR A 35 5.31 -6.89 23.95
CA THR A 35 3.97 -7.47 24.19
C THR A 35 2.93 -6.37 24.39
N ILE A 36 3.24 -5.35 25.20
CA ILE A 36 2.35 -4.19 25.43
C ILE A 36 2.15 -3.41 24.13
N LEU A 37 3.22 -3.15 23.37
CA LEU A 37 3.12 -2.44 22.10
C LEU A 37 2.25 -3.19 21.09
N PHE A 38 2.37 -4.51 21.00
CA PHE A 38 1.51 -5.33 20.14
C PHE A 38 0.06 -5.31 20.60
N LEU A 39 -0.21 -5.43 21.89
CA LEU A 39 -1.56 -5.33 22.44
C LEU A 39 -2.21 -3.98 22.08
N LEU A 40 -1.49 -2.87 22.30
CA LEU A 40 -1.97 -1.54 21.96
C LEU A 40 -2.13 -1.37 20.42
N LYS A 41 -1.23 -1.93 19.63
CA LYS A 41 -1.35 -1.93 18.17
C LYS A 41 -2.58 -2.68 17.71
N SER A 42 -2.93 -3.80 18.34
CA SER A 42 -4.11 -4.60 17.97
C SER A 42 -5.44 -3.87 18.17
N LEU A 43 -5.48 -2.80 19.00
CA LEU A 43 -6.66 -1.93 19.12
C LEU A 43 -7.01 -1.20 17.81
N SER A 44 -6.10 -1.14 16.84
CA SER A 44 -6.41 -0.65 15.49
C SER A 44 -7.50 -1.48 14.79
N ILE A 45 -7.63 -2.77 15.12
CA ILE A 45 -8.61 -3.67 14.50
C ILE A 45 -10.06 -3.24 14.80
N PRO A 46 -10.51 -3.16 16.07
CA PRO A 46 -11.84 -2.65 16.38
C PRO A 46 -12.01 -1.20 15.94
N ALA A 47 -10.99 -0.34 16.04
CA ALA A 47 -11.06 1.03 15.56
C ALA A 47 -11.36 1.09 14.05
N PHE A 48 -10.69 0.27 13.25
CA PHE A 48 -10.93 0.16 11.81
C PHE A 48 -12.37 -0.28 11.51
N VAL A 49 -12.84 -1.37 12.14
CA VAL A 49 -14.19 -1.90 11.93
C VAL A 49 -15.26 -0.87 12.30
N ILE A 50 -15.11 -0.19 13.45
CA ILE A 50 -16.09 0.81 13.92
C ILE A 50 -16.14 2.00 12.96
N ILE A 51 -14.99 2.52 12.52
CA ILE A 51 -14.93 3.66 11.61
C ILE A 51 -15.55 3.29 10.26
N TYR A 52 -15.21 2.13 9.70
CA TYR A 52 -15.76 1.72 8.42
C TYR A 52 -17.26 1.43 8.48
N LYS A 53 -17.75 0.86 9.59
CA LYS A 53 -19.20 0.68 9.81
C LYS A 53 -19.93 2.02 9.90
N LYS A 54 -19.35 2.99 10.62
CA LYS A 54 -19.99 4.30 10.88
C LYS A 54 -20.01 5.21 9.65
N PHE A 55 -18.90 5.29 8.90
CA PHE A 55 -18.75 6.27 7.82
C PHE A 55 -19.02 5.71 6.44
N TYR A 56 -19.00 4.39 6.29
CA TYR A 56 -19.05 3.76 4.97
C TYR A 56 -20.06 2.59 4.88
N GLY A 57 -20.89 2.41 5.89
CA GLY A 57 -21.96 1.42 5.88
C GLY A 57 -21.53 -0.02 6.15
N GLY A 58 -20.23 -0.33 6.21
CA GLY A 58 -19.72 -1.66 6.49
C GLY A 58 -18.39 -1.97 5.82
N LEU A 59 -17.81 -3.12 6.17
CA LEU A 59 -16.56 -3.59 5.57
C LEU A 59 -16.73 -4.08 4.14
N GLU A 60 -17.92 -4.52 3.79
CA GLU A 60 -18.28 -5.10 2.48
C GLU A 60 -18.10 -4.12 1.33
N ASN A 61 -18.18 -2.84 1.64
CA ASN A 61 -18.05 -1.75 0.68
C ASN A 61 -16.59 -1.35 0.37
N PHE A 62 -15.60 -2.10 0.90
CA PHE A 62 -14.20 -1.76 0.81
C PHE A 62 -13.29 -2.94 0.51
N ASP A 63 -12.07 -2.59 0.08
CA ASP A 63 -11.01 -3.54 -0.21
C ASP A 63 -10.85 -4.61 0.89
N ALA A 64 -10.91 -4.22 2.17
CA ALA A 64 -10.68 -5.14 3.28
C ALA A 64 -11.74 -6.25 3.39
N GLY A 65 -13.02 -5.91 3.22
CA GLY A 65 -14.11 -6.89 3.17
C GLY A 65 -14.09 -7.69 1.88
N ASN A 66 -13.84 -7.02 0.75
CA ASN A 66 -13.72 -7.70 -0.54
C ASN A 66 -12.56 -8.70 -0.54
N PHE A 67 -11.38 -8.36 0.03
CA PHE A 67 -10.28 -9.31 0.19
C PHE A 67 -10.65 -10.50 1.04
N TYR A 68 -11.41 -10.28 2.12
CA TYR A 68 -11.90 -11.37 2.96
C TYR A 68 -12.84 -12.30 2.20
N ASN A 69 -13.81 -11.74 1.49
CA ASN A 69 -14.81 -12.52 0.72
C ASN A 69 -14.15 -13.25 -0.47
N ASP A 70 -13.27 -12.59 -1.20
CA ASP A 70 -12.50 -13.20 -2.30
C ASP A 70 -11.61 -14.33 -1.81
N ALA A 71 -10.91 -14.12 -0.69
CA ALA A 71 -10.08 -15.15 -0.07
C ALA A 71 -10.91 -16.35 0.41
N LYS A 72 -12.13 -16.09 0.91
CA LYS A 72 -13.08 -17.14 1.29
C LYS A 72 -13.53 -17.94 0.07
N ALA A 73 -13.89 -17.27 -1.05
CA ALA A 73 -14.26 -17.95 -2.28
C ALA A 73 -13.14 -18.86 -2.80
N VAL A 74 -11.89 -18.35 -2.82
CA VAL A 74 -10.71 -19.12 -3.22
C VAL A 74 -10.43 -20.28 -2.25
N ASN A 75 -10.64 -20.12 -0.95
CA ASN A 75 -10.50 -21.19 0.03
C ASN A 75 -11.61 -22.25 -0.10
N THR A 76 -12.86 -21.83 -0.33
CA THR A 76 -13.96 -22.76 -0.58
C THR A 76 -13.67 -23.61 -1.83
N PHE A 77 -13.16 -23.01 -2.89
CA PHE A 77 -12.70 -23.75 -4.08
C PHE A 77 -11.60 -24.77 -3.75
N ALA A 78 -10.68 -24.44 -2.84
CA ALA A 78 -9.61 -25.35 -2.41
C ALA A 78 -10.13 -26.64 -1.78
N HIS A 79 -11.25 -26.62 -1.07
CA HIS A 79 -11.83 -27.82 -0.46
C HIS A 79 -12.33 -28.85 -1.48
N HIS A 80 -12.68 -28.40 -2.69
CA HIS A 80 -13.19 -29.26 -3.74
C HIS A 80 -12.16 -29.52 -4.83
N HIS A 81 -11.20 -28.59 -5.04
CA HIS A 81 -10.26 -28.61 -6.17
C HIS A 81 -8.85 -28.20 -5.74
N PHE A 82 -8.25 -28.97 -4.80
CA PHE A 82 -7.00 -28.59 -4.13
C PHE A 82 -5.82 -28.39 -5.09
N LEU A 83 -5.67 -29.24 -6.12
CA LEU A 83 -4.58 -29.08 -7.10
C LEU A 83 -4.70 -27.79 -7.92
N GLU A 84 -5.90 -27.42 -8.34
CA GLU A 84 -6.14 -26.16 -9.04
C GLU A 84 -5.91 -24.96 -8.11
N TYR A 85 -6.28 -25.08 -6.83
CA TYR A 85 -5.97 -24.09 -5.82
C TYR A 85 -4.44 -23.91 -5.66
N LEU A 86 -3.64 -24.97 -5.64
CA LEU A 86 -2.17 -24.83 -5.60
C LEU A 86 -1.63 -24.07 -6.82
N LYS A 87 -2.18 -24.31 -8.01
CA LYS A 87 -1.85 -23.52 -9.21
C LYS A 87 -2.22 -22.03 -9.02
N MET A 88 -3.36 -21.74 -8.40
CA MET A 88 -3.77 -20.37 -8.09
C MET A 88 -2.80 -19.68 -7.12
N LEU A 89 -2.29 -20.39 -6.10
CA LEU A 89 -1.33 -19.83 -5.14
C LEU A 89 -0.02 -19.40 -5.81
N VAL A 90 0.45 -20.16 -6.80
CA VAL A 90 1.71 -19.86 -7.50
C VAL A 90 1.52 -19.06 -8.80
N GLY A 91 0.27 -18.76 -9.19
CA GLY A 91 -0.02 -17.96 -10.37
C GLY A 91 -0.01 -18.73 -11.70
N LEU A 92 -0.14 -20.05 -11.66
CA LEU A 92 -0.18 -20.94 -12.83
C LEU A 92 -1.62 -21.30 -13.27
N GLN A 93 -2.64 -20.67 -12.67
CA GLN A 93 -4.04 -20.89 -13.02
C GLN A 93 -4.39 -20.26 -14.38
N ASN A 94 -5.40 -20.82 -15.03
CA ASN A 94 -6.03 -20.21 -16.19
C ASN A 94 -7.19 -19.30 -15.74
N ASP A 95 -7.03 -17.98 -15.93
CA ASP A 95 -8.00 -16.94 -15.55
C ASP A 95 -8.93 -16.55 -16.72
N ASN A 96 -8.82 -17.19 -17.90
CA ASN A 96 -9.63 -16.82 -19.05
C ASN A 96 -11.11 -17.11 -18.80
N ASP A 97 -11.97 -16.28 -19.40
CA ASP A 97 -13.42 -16.50 -19.38
C ASP A 97 -13.76 -17.88 -19.88
N GLY A 98 -14.66 -18.57 -19.16
CA GLY A 98 -15.04 -19.93 -19.47
C GLY A 98 -14.04 -21.00 -19.00
N SER A 99 -12.87 -20.63 -18.44
CA SER A 99 -11.97 -21.62 -17.83
C SER A 99 -12.57 -22.23 -16.57
N PHE A 100 -12.07 -23.40 -16.20
CA PHE A 100 -12.53 -24.12 -15.02
C PHE A 100 -12.40 -23.28 -13.75
N CYS A 101 -11.25 -22.65 -13.52
CA CYS A 101 -11.02 -21.78 -12.36
C CYS A 101 -11.96 -20.55 -12.39
N TYR A 102 -12.19 -19.98 -13.58
CA TYR A 102 -13.09 -18.83 -13.69
C TYR A 102 -14.52 -19.21 -13.30
N ASN A 103 -15.11 -20.22 -13.90
CA ASN A 103 -16.50 -20.61 -13.69
C ASN A 103 -16.78 -21.11 -12.27
N ASN A 104 -15.80 -21.77 -11.61
CA ASN A 104 -16.00 -22.40 -10.31
C ASN A 104 -15.52 -21.56 -9.13
N CYS A 105 -14.73 -20.51 -9.37
CA CYS A 105 -14.14 -19.69 -8.31
C CYS A 105 -14.16 -18.19 -8.63
N LEU A 106 -13.53 -17.77 -9.74
CA LEU A 106 -13.18 -16.36 -9.95
C LEU A 106 -14.41 -15.49 -10.26
N ILE A 107 -15.48 -16.07 -10.77
CA ILE A 107 -16.75 -15.38 -10.99
C ILE A 107 -17.36 -14.83 -9.69
N TYR A 108 -17.01 -15.42 -8.53
CA TYR A 108 -17.49 -15.00 -7.21
C TYR A 108 -16.52 -14.03 -6.51
N THR A 109 -15.44 -13.58 -7.17
CA THR A 109 -14.46 -12.66 -6.61
C THR A 109 -14.64 -11.25 -7.16
N HIS A 110 -14.36 -10.24 -6.31
CA HIS A 110 -14.44 -8.83 -6.69
C HIS A 110 -13.08 -8.26 -7.10
N ASN A 111 -12.06 -8.50 -6.28
CA ASN A 111 -10.75 -7.88 -6.43
C ASN A 111 -9.70 -8.78 -7.08
N TRP A 112 -10.00 -10.08 -7.30
CA TRP A 112 -9.09 -10.96 -8.02
C TRP A 112 -8.85 -10.48 -9.44
N ASP A 113 -9.91 -10.02 -10.06
CA ASP A 113 -9.92 -9.59 -11.44
C ASP A 113 -10.28 -8.12 -11.58
N ASN A 114 -9.56 -7.23 -10.96
CA ASN A 114 -9.80 -5.78 -10.90
C ASN A 114 -10.15 -5.13 -12.27
N GLY A 115 -11.18 -5.68 -12.92
CA GLY A 115 -11.44 -5.49 -14.32
C GLY A 115 -10.20 -5.83 -15.14
N ARG A 116 -10.33 -6.53 -16.21
CA ARG A 116 -9.27 -6.80 -17.18
C ARG A 116 -8.82 -5.51 -17.85
N ILE A 117 -8.32 -4.58 -17.05
CA ILE A 117 -7.65 -3.40 -17.55
C ILE A 117 -6.34 -3.92 -18.11
N ARG A 118 -6.31 -4.18 -19.42
CA ARG A 118 -5.16 -4.73 -20.18
C ARG A 118 -3.85 -3.98 -19.93
N ASP A 119 -3.93 -2.78 -19.37
CA ASP A 119 -2.78 -1.93 -19.05
C ASP A 119 -2.17 -2.18 -17.68
N PHE A 120 -2.77 -2.98 -16.80
CA PHE A 120 -2.16 -3.38 -15.53
C PHE A 120 -1.18 -4.52 -15.74
N LEU A 121 0.10 -4.24 -15.48
CA LEU A 121 1.16 -5.25 -15.51
C LEU A 121 0.98 -6.33 -14.47
N TYR A 122 0.32 -6.02 -13.36
CA TYR A 122 0.10 -6.93 -12.24
C TYR A 122 -1.08 -6.44 -11.40
N ASN A 123 -1.74 -7.38 -10.74
CA ASN A 123 -2.81 -7.11 -9.78
C ASN A 123 -2.30 -7.45 -8.38
N ASP A 124 -1.99 -6.41 -7.59
CA ASP A 124 -1.47 -6.54 -6.23
C ASP A 124 -2.51 -7.07 -5.22
N ASN A 125 -3.81 -7.04 -5.56
CA ASN A 125 -4.87 -7.64 -4.75
C ASN A 125 -4.69 -9.14 -4.62
N ARG A 126 -4.25 -9.82 -5.68
CA ARG A 126 -4.09 -11.28 -5.71
C ARG A 126 -3.11 -11.79 -4.65
N VAL A 127 -2.09 -11.02 -4.28
CA VAL A 127 -1.16 -11.39 -3.21
C VAL A 127 -1.88 -11.45 -1.87
N VAL A 128 -2.71 -10.44 -1.58
CA VAL A 128 -3.49 -10.38 -0.33
C VAL A 128 -4.50 -11.52 -0.29
N ILE A 129 -5.24 -11.73 -1.38
CA ILE A 129 -6.26 -12.79 -1.48
C ILE A 129 -5.62 -14.16 -1.27
N ARG A 130 -4.46 -14.46 -1.90
CA ARG A 130 -3.72 -15.72 -1.72
C ARG A 130 -3.30 -15.95 -0.27
N VAL A 131 -2.70 -14.94 0.36
CA VAL A 131 -2.28 -15.03 1.78
C VAL A 131 -3.48 -15.31 2.67
N HIS A 132 -4.58 -14.58 2.48
CA HIS A 132 -5.77 -14.75 3.30
C HIS A 132 -6.57 -16.02 2.96
N SER A 133 -6.50 -16.55 1.73
CA SER A 133 -7.09 -17.86 1.40
C SER A 133 -6.41 -19.01 2.15
N LEU A 134 -5.09 -18.95 2.33
CA LEU A 134 -4.38 -19.88 3.20
C LEU A 134 -4.80 -19.74 4.67
N LEU A 135 -4.97 -18.51 5.16
CA LEU A 135 -5.39 -18.28 6.53
C LEU A 135 -6.82 -18.76 6.82
N HIS A 136 -7.70 -18.82 5.81
CA HIS A 136 -9.06 -19.32 6.01
C HIS A 136 -9.12 -20.77 6.50
N PHE A 137 -8.11 -21.62 6.23
CA PHE A 137 -8.05 -22.99 6.77
C PHE A 137 -8.00 -23.02 8.30
N ILE A 138 -7.50 -21.95 8.92
CA ILE A 138 -7.31 -21.87 10.38
C ILE A 138 -8.07 -20.69 11.04
N ALA A 139 -8.69 -19.82 10.25
CA ALA A 139 -9.28 -18.57 10.76
C ALA A 139 -10.73 -18.71 11.26
N PHE A 140 -11.34 -19.90 11.19
CA PHE A 140 -12.72 -20.18 11.65
C PHE A 140 -13.74 -19.17 11.07
N ASN A 141 -13.62 -18.80 9.79
CA ASN A 141 -14.45 -17.81 9.13
C ASN A 141 -14.57 -16.46 9.88
N SER A 142 -13.53 -16.04 10.57
CA SER A 142 -13.53 -14.81 11.36
C SER A 142 -12.69 -13.73 10.72
N TYR A 143 -13.31 -12.64 10.25
CA TYR A 143 -12.61 -11.44 9.79
C TYR A 143 -11.57 -10.93 10.81
N TYR A 144 -11.94 -10.94 12.10
CA TYR A 144 -11.06 -10.46 13.18
C TYR A 144 -9.78 -11.29 13.33
N VAL A 145 -9.83 -12.60 13.05
CA VAL A 145 -8.63 -13.45 13.03
C VAL A 145 -7.71 -13.05 11.88
N HIS A 146 -8.26 -12.84 10.67
CA HIS A 146 -7.48 -12.36 9.53
C HIS A 146 -6.85 -10.99 9.78
N ALA A 147 -7.60 -10.04 10.37
CA ALA A 147 -7.10 -8.73 10.74
C ALA A 147 -5.97 -8.83 11.79
N LEU A 148 -6.10 -9.73 12.76
CA LEU A 148 -5.10 -9.97 13.78
C LEU A 148 -3.79 -10.54 13.19
N PHE A 149 -3.88 -11.49 12.24
CA PHE A 149 -2.71 -11.97 11.51
C PHE A 149 -2.02 -10.85 10.73
N SER A 150 -2.78 -10.01 10.03
CA SER A 150 -2.23 -8.83 9.32
C SER A 150 -1.53 -7.87 10.28
N CYS A 151 -2.16 -7.59 11.43
CA CYS A 151 -1.58 -6.77 12.49
C CYS A 151 -0.29 -7.37 13.03
N PHE A 152 -0.25 -8.70 13.26
CA PHE A 152 0.94 -9.40 13.74
C PHE A 152 2.07 -9.39 12.72
N LEU A 153 1.80 -9.67 11.45
CA LEU A 153 2.81 -9.56 10.37
C LEU A 153 3.36 -8.14 10.27
N SER A 154 2.49 -7.13 10.30
CA SER A 154 2.96 -5.73 10.28
C SER A 154 3.82 -5.37 11.50
N PHE A 155 3.52 -5.94 12.67
CA PHE A 155 4.32 -5.75 13.88
C PHE A 155 5.71 -6.40 13.78
N ILE A 156 5.80 -7.59 13.17
CA ILE A 156 7.09 -8.21 12.84
C ILE A 156 7.89 -7.29 11.92
N GLY A 157 7.25 -6.73 10.88
CA GLY A 157 7.88 -5.77 9.97
C GLY A 157 8.42 -4.53 10.71
N VAL A 158 7.62 -3.96 11.62
CA VAL A 158 8.05 -2.85 12.50
C VAL A 158 9.28 -3.25 13.34
N THR A 159 9.28 -4.44 13.92
CA THR A 159 10.38 -4.90 14.76
C THR A 159 11.68 -5.05 13.95
N TYR A 160 11.60 -5.61 12.74
CA TYR A 160 12.77 -5.71 11.87
C TYR A 160 13.26 -4.34 11.38
N LEU A 161 12.34 -3.44 11.04
CA LEU A 161 12.70 -2.06 10.66
C LEU A 161 13.39 -1.34 11.82
N TYR A 162 12.85 -1.43 13.03
CA TYR A 162 13.48 -0.93 14.26
C TYR A 162 14.90 -1.48 14.43
N LYS A 163 15.08 -2.80 14.36
CA LYS A 163 16.39 -3.43 14.47
C LYS A 163 17.41 -2.96 13.42
N SER A 164 16.91 -2.58 12.25
CA SER A 164 17.76 -2.10 11.16
C SER A 164 18.35 -0.73 11.42
N ILE A 165 17.64 0.11 12.20
CA ILE A 165 18.00 1.53 12.34
C ILE A 165 18.29 1.95 13.79
N LYS A 166 18.04 1.11 14.79
CA LYS A 166 18.13 1.47 16.23
C LYS A 166 19.48 2.05 16.63
N GLU A 167 20.57 1.58 16.04
CA GLU A 167 21.93 2.04 16.33
C GLU A 167 22.17 3.55 16.03
N PHE A 168 21.33 4.12 15.15
CA PHE A 168 21.36 5.54 14.85
C PHE A 168 20.57 6.40 15.84
N PHE A 169 19.82 5.76 16.76
CA PHE A 169 18.89 6.39 17.69
C PHE A 169 19.18 6.02 19.15
N ILE A 170 20.45 5.95 19.53
CA ILE A 170 20.88 5.57 20.88
C ILE A 170 20.20 6.46 21.94
N GLY A 171 19.55 5.83 22.91
CA GLY A 171 18.77 6.46 23.98
C GLY A 171 17.38 6.96 23.56
N LYS A 172 16.95 6.61 22.33
CA LYS A 172 15.63 6.97 21.76
C LYS A 172 14.86 5.76 21.22
N GLU A 173 15.27 4.57 21.57
CA GLU A 173 14.83 3.31 20.99
C GLU A 173 13.31 3.12 21.14
N ILE A 174 12.77 3.46 22.31
CA ILE A 174 11.32 3.37 22.55
C ILE A 174 10.54 4.37 21.68
N TRP A 175 11.06 5.57 21.45
CA TRP A 175 10.43 6.56 20.59
C TRP A 175 10.41 6.12 19.13
N VAL A 176 11.47 5.43 18.66
CA VAL A 176 11.49 4.82 17.33
C VAL A 176 10.35 3.81 17.22
N LEU A 177 10.20 2.90 18.19
CA LEU A 177 9.11 1.92 18.19
C LEU A 177 7.73 2.58 18.25
N LEU A 178 7.56 3.62 19.07
CA LEU A 178 6.30 4.36 19.15
C LEU A 178 5.91 5.01 17.81
N ILE A 179 6.84 5.64 17.13
CA ILE A 179 6.60 6.20 15.79
C ILE A 179 6.22 5.11 14.80
N LEU A 180 6.97 3.99 14.76
CA LEU A 180 6.73 2.90 13.83
C LEU A 180 5.44 2.13 14.11
N CYS A 181 4.99 2.03 15.36
CA CYS A 181 3.77 1.33 15.75
C CYS A 181 2.53 2.19 15.66
N PHE A 182 2.61 3.48 16.04
CA PHE A 182 1.45 4.30 16.39
C PHE A 182 1.29 5.58 15.57
N PHE A 183 2.08 5.78 14.51
CA PHE A 183 1.74 6.83 13.54
C PHE A 183 0.31 6.59 13.05
N PRO A 184 -0.64 7.54 13.23
CA PRO A 184 -2.07 7.23 13.22
C PRO A 184 -2.55 6.51 11.96
N THR A 185 -2.25 7.00 10.77
CA THR A 185 -2.66 6.32 9.52
C THR A 185 -1.98 4.96 9.34
N LEU A 186 -0.70 4.83 9.70
CA LEU A 186 -0.01 3.54 9.64
C LEU A 186 -0.62 2.54 10.62
N TRP A 187 -0.86 2.96 11.87
CA TRP A 187 -1.52 2.15 12.89
C TRP A 187 -2.89 1.67 12.42
N PHE A 188 -3.70 2.58 11.88
CA PHE A 188 -5.05 2.31 11.42
C PHE A 188 -5.10 1.31 10.27
N TYR A 189 -4.35 1.55 9.18
CA TYR A 189 -4.41 0.69 8.00
C TYR A 189 -3.69 -0.65 8.16
N THR A 190 -2.69 -0.75 9.04
CA THR A 190 -1.99 -2.01 9.28
C THR A 190 -2.70 -2.93 10.29
N GLY A 191 -3.82 -2.50 10.87
CA GLY A 191 -4.72 -3.31 11.71
C GLY A 191 -5.86 -3.98 10.94
N SER A 192 -5.82 -4.02 9.61
CA SER A 192 -6.90 -4.58 8.78
C SER A 192 -6.34 -5.53 7.71
N LEU A 193 -7.24 -6.21 6.98
CA LEU A 193 -6.88 -6.96 5.77
C LEU A 193 -6.51 -5.96 4.66
N SER A 194 -5.32 -5.44 4.71
CA SER A 194 -4.86 -4.43 3.78
C SER A 194 -3.51 -4.78 3.20
N LYS A 195 -3.25 -4.25 2.01
CA LYS A 195 -1.94 -4.34 1.37
C LYS A 195 -0.84 -3.70 2.22
N GLU A 196 -1.19 -2.69 3.01
CA GLU A 196 -0.27 -1.93 3.86
C GLU A 196 0.35 -2.79 4.95
N ALA A 197 -0.43 -3.71 5.54
CA ALA A 197 0.07 -4.63 6.56
C ALA A 197 1.17 -5.55 6.00
N LEU A 198 0.91 -6.17 4.84
CA LEU A 198 1.90 -7.01 4.16
C LEU A 198 3.08 -6.19 3.61
N THR A 199 2.82 -4.99 3.09
CA THR A 199 3.88 -4.12 2.59
C THR A 199 4.83 -3.72 3.72
N LEU A 200 4.32 -3.37 4.89
CA LEU A 200 5.14 -3.03 6.06
C LEU A 200 5.95 -4.23 6.55
N PHE A 201 5.36 -5.44 6.53
CA PHE A 201 6.07 -6.68 6.84
C PHE A 201 7.27 -6.87 5.90
N PHE A 202 7.05 -6.84 4.59
CA PHE A 202 8.13 -7.04 3.63
C PHE A 202 9.14 -5.88 3.61
N LEU A 203 8.68 -4.65 3.86
CA LEU A 203 9.56 -3.48 3.99
C LEU A 203 10.56 -3.67 5.14
N GLY A 204 10.06 -4.00 6.33
CA GLY A 204 10.92 -4.19 7.50
C GLY A 204 11.86 -5.38 7.35
N CYS A 205 11.33 -6.55 6.93
CA CYS A 205 12.13 -7.73 6.69
C CYS A 205 13.21 -7.50 5.63
N GLY A 206 12.85 -6.86 4.50
CA GLY A 206 13.78 -6.59 3.41
C GLY A 206 14.91 -5.67 3.82
N ILE A 207 14.59 -4.54 4.49
CA ILE A 207 15.61 -3.60 4.98
C ILE A 207 16.56 -4.29 5.97
N TYR A 208 16.03 -5.15 6.85
CA TYR A 208 16.84 -5.91 7.80
C TYR A 208 17.77 -6.90 7.11
N GLN A 209 17.28 -7.65 6.13
CA GLN A 209 18.11 -8.59 5.37
C GLN A 209 19.17 -7.88 4.52
N ILE A 210 18.83 -6.74 3.89
CA ILE A 210 19.79 -5.91 3.17
C ILE A 210 20.92 -5.43 4.09
N ARG A 211 20.57 -4.94 5.30
CA ARG A 211 21.57 -4.55 6.30
C ARG A 211 22.49 -5.70 6.67
N LYS A 212 21.95 -6.89 6.99
CA LYS A 212 22.76 -8.08 7.30
C LYS A 212 23.66 -8.48 6.14
N PHE A 213 23.15 -8.43 4.92
CA PHE A 213 23.93 -8.74 3.72
C PHE A 213 25.14 -7.77 3.57
N ILE A 214 24.92 -6.48 3.74
CA ILE A 214 25.98 -5.46 3.63
C ILE A 214 27.02 -5.61 4.75
N LEU A 215 26.59 -5.96 5.96
CA LEU A 215 27.47 -6.21 7.10
C LEU A 215 28.19 -7.58 7.04
N LYS A 216 27.87 -8.40 6.03
CA LYS A 216 28.36 -9.79 5.88
C LYS A 216 27.96 -10.72 7.04
N ASP A 217 26.90 -10.36 7.78
CA ASP A 217 26.31 -11.18 8.86
C ASP A 217 25.05 -11.89 8.34
N TYR A 218 25.20 -12.74 7.33
CA TYR A 218 24.08 -13.47 6.73
C TYR A 218 24.34 -14.96 6.63
N LYS A 219 23.25 -15.73 6.74
CA LYS A 219 23.21 -17.15 6.41
C LYS A 219 22.68 -17.32 4.98
N TYR A 220 22.97 -18.43 4.33
CA TYR A 220 22.47 -18.72 2.98
C TYR A 220 20.92 -18.63 2.90
N SER A 221 20.22 -19.14 3.91
CA SER A 221 18.75 -19.01 4.01
C SER A 221 18.26 -17.57 4.03
N SER A 222 19.03 -16.64 4.58
CA SER A 222 18.70 -15.20 4.58
C SER A 222 18.78 -14.60 3.18
N VAL A 223 19.68 -15.07 2.34
CA VAL A 223 19.80 -14.62 0.94
C VAL A 223 18.60 -15.12 0.13
N LEU A 224 18.22 -16.39 0.28
CA LEU A 224 17.03 -16.95 -0.38
C LEU A 224 15.76 -16.19 0.07
N PHE A 225 15.65 -15.87 1.35
CA PHE A 225 14.54 -15.07 1.88
C PHE A 225 14.53 -13.64 1.30
N LEU A 226 15.69 -13.01 1.14
CA LEU A 226 15.79 -11.69 0.49
C LEU A 226 15.35 -11.74 -0.98
N ILE A 227 15.75 -12.78 -1.73
CA ILE A 227 15.29 -12.98 -3.12
C ILE A 227 13.77 -13.12 -3.16
N PHE A 228 13.18 -13.91 -2.25
CA PHE A 228 11.74 -14.06 -2.14
C PHE A 228 11.05 -12.72 -1.82
N ILE A 229 11.58 -11.93 -0.88
CA ILE A 229 11.05 -10.59 -0.55
C ILE A 229 11.08 -9.68 -1.78
N VAL A 230 12.18 -9.65 -2.53
CA VAL A 230 12.29 -8.84 -3.75
C VAL A 230 11.27 -9.29 -4.79
N PHE A 231 11.09 -10.59 -4.98
CA PHE A 231 10.06 -11.13 -5.89
C PHE A 231 8.64 -10.70 -5.49
N ILE A 232 8.27 -10.87 -4.22
CA ILE A 232 6.94 -10.43 -3.74
C ILE A 232 6.78 -8.91 -3.84
N SER A 233 7.86 -8.15 -3.72
CA SER A 233 7.82 -6.69 -3.85
C SER A 233 7.41 -6.23 -5.26
N PHE A 234 7.76 -6.97 -6.30
CA PHE A 234 7.26 -6.71 -7.66
C PHE A 234 5.75 -6.93 -7.76
N LEU A 235 5.21 -7.87 -7.00
CA LEU A 235 3.79 -8.24 -7.05
C LEU A 235 2.91 -7.39 -6.14
N LEU A 236 3.47 -6.75 -5.10
CA LEU A 236 2.69 -6.03 -4.10
C LEU A 236 2.68 -4.51 -4.35
N LYS A 237 3.77 -3.81 -4.03
CA LYS A 237 3.91 -2.34 -4.24
C LYS A 237 5.36 -2.01 -4.67
N PRO A 238 5.73 -2.27 -5.92
CA PRO A 238 7.12 -2.14 -6.36
C PRO A 238 7.69 -0.74 -6.16
N TYR A 239 6.90 0.31 -6.39
CA TYR A 239 7.36 1.70 -6.22
C TYR A 239 7.64 2.07 -4.75
N VAL A 240 7.00 1.43 -3.78
CA VAL A 240 7.30 1.62 -2.35
C VAL A 240 8.48 0.76 -1.93
N LEU A 241 8.40 -0.55 -2.18
CA LEU A 241 9.34 -1.53 -1.66
C LEU A 241 10.69 -1.47 -2.35
N LEU A 242 10.74 -1.55 -3.68
CA LEU A 242 12.00 -1.62 -4.41
C LEU A 242 12.81 -0.33 -4.32
N PHE A 243 12.14 0.85 -4.43
CA PHE A 243 12.85 2.12 -4.24
C PHE A 243 13.36 2.26 -2.81
N SER A 244 12.59 1.88 -1.80
CA SER A 244 13.06 1.89 -0.41
C SER A 244 14.25 0.95 -0.23
N PHE A 245 14.23 -0.26 -0.83
CA PHE A 245 15.34 -1.22 -0.72
C PHE A 245 16.61 -0.69 -1.37
N VAL A 246 16.53 -0.09 -2.55
CA VAL A 246 17.69 0.52 -3.21
C VAL A 246 18.25 1.66 -2.36
N CYS A 247 17.38 2.54 -1.86
CA CYS A 247 17.81 3.67 -1.02
C CYS A 247 18.46 3.18 0.28
N PHE A 248 17.90 2.18 0.97
CA PHE A 248 18.48 1.62 2.19
C PHE A 248 19.76 0.82 1.92
N ALA A 249 19.86 0.11 0.79
CA ALA A 249 21.07 -0.58 0.39
C ALA A 249 22.24 0.41 0.21
N LEU A 250 21.99 1.50 -0.52
CA LEU A 250 22.95 2.59 -0.70
C LEU A 250 23.30 3.25 0.64
N PHE A 251 22.28 3.53 1.46
CA PHE A 251 22.47 4.11 2.79
C PHE A 251 23.40 3.26 3.65
N PHE A 252 23.13 1.98 3.85
CA PHE A 252 23.95 1.11 4.68
C PHE A 252 25.36 0.94 4.09
N LYS A 253 25.46 0.70 2.77
CA LYS A 253 26.77 0.56 2.11
C LYS A 253 27.67 1.78 2.33
N ILE A 254 27.11 2.99 2.18
CA ILE A 254 27.85 4.23 2.33
C ILE A 254 28.11 4.55 3.81
N GLN A 255 27.12 4.30 4.68
CA GLN A 255 27.24 4.59 6.12
C GLN A 255 28.32 3.76 6.78
N TYR A 256 28.44 2.47 6.44
CA TYR A 256 29.45 1.58 6.98
C TYR A 256 30.81 1.63 6.23
N SER A 257 30.91 2.39 5.15
CA SER A 257 32.18 2.61 4.47
C SER A 257 33.08 3.54 5.26
N LYS A 258 34.35 3.15 5.46
CA LYS A 258 35.34 3.91 6.23
C LYS A 258 35.90 5.16 5.50
N LYS A 259 35.72 5.27 4.16
CA LYS A 259 36.51 6.16 3.31
C LYS A 259 35.77 7.33 2.64
N THR A 260 34.55 7.70 3.01
CA THR A 260 33.83 8.67 2.18
C THR A 260 33.54 9.98 2.90
N ASN A 261 34.26 11.02 2.53
CA ASN A 261 33.95 12.40 2.89
C ASN A 261 32.72 12.94 2.11
N TYR A 262 32.37 12.30 0.99
CA TYR A 262 31.30 12.73 0.06
C TYR A 262 30.06 11.84 0.10
N LYS A 263 29.66 11.37 1.27
CA LYS A 263 28.56 10.41 1.43
C LYS A 263 27.25 10.83 0.72
N LEU A 264 26.85 12.08 0.84
CA LEU A 264 25.62 12.57 0.21
C LEU A 264 25.72 12.62 -1.32
N ILE A 265 26.86 13.06 -1.84
CA ILE A 265 27.07 13.13 -3.29
C ILE A 265 26.99 11.73 -3.90
N ILE A 266 27.70 10.77 -3.32
CA ILE A 266 27.69 9.38 -3.79
C ILE A 266 26.27 8.79 -3.71
N TYR A 267 25.54 9.07 -2.63
CA TYR A 267 24.18 8.58 -2.45
C TYR A 267 23.24 9.12 -3.53
N PHE A 268 23.16 10.43 -3.73
CA PHE A 268 22.28 11.04 -4.70
C PHE A 268 22.66 10.72 -6.16
N SER A 269 23.96 10.69 -6.47
CA SER A 269 24.44 10.27 -7.80
C SER A 269 24.05 8.84 -8.12
N SER A 270 24.16 7.92 -7.15
CA SER A 270 23.75 6.51 -7.34
C SER A 270 22.25 6.38 -7.56
N ILE A 271 21.43 7.13 -6.84
CA ILE A 271 19.97 7.16 -7.07
C ILE A 271 19.65 7.73 -8.44
N PHE A 272 20.31 8.81 -8.84
CA PHE A 272 20.09 9.42 -10.16
C PHE A 272 20.43 8.43 -11.28
N ILE A 273 21.57 7.74 -11.20
CA ILE A 273 21.97 6.70 -12.14
C ILE A 273 20.94 5.56 -12.16
N PHE A 274 20.45 5.14 -11.01
CA PHE A 274 19.42 4.10 -10.93
C PHE A 274 18.12 4.51 -11.65
N ILE A 275 17.64 5.74 -11.42
CA ILE A 275 16.45 6.27 -12.11
C ILE A 275 16.69 6.38 -13.62
N LEU A 276 17.87 6.81 -14.03
CA LEU A 276 18.25 6.89 -15.44
C LEU A 276 18.23 5.52 -16.11
N LEU A 277 18.83 4.50 -15.47
CA LEU A 277 18.82 3.12 -15.96
C LEU A 277 17.40 2.56 -16.06
N LEU A 278 16.54 2.83 -15.07
CA LEU A 278 15.12 2.44 -15.14
C LEU A 278 14.38 3.12 -16.31
N ASN A 279 14.68 4.37 -16.59
CA ASN A 279 14.06 5.06 -17.72
C ASN A 279 14.53 4.47 -19.07
N ILE A 280 15.83 4.17 -19.18
CA ILE A 280 16.40 3.51 -20.35
C ILE A 280 15.77 2.12 -20.54
N THR A 281 15.69 1.29 -19.51
CA THR A 281 15.05 -0.02 -19.59
C THR A 281 13.57 0.05 -19.97
N SER A 282 12.84 1.06 -19.46
CA SER A 282 11.45 1.30 -19.83
C SER A 282 11.29 1.68 -21.31
N LEU A 283 12.21 2.46 -21.86
CA LEU A 283 12.23 2.80 -23.27
C LEU A 283 12.48 1.56 -24.14
N PHE A 284 13.45 0.70 -23.76
CA PHE A 284 13.76 -0.51 -24.52
C PHE A 284 12.62 -1.55 -24.46
N LEU A 285 12.04 -1.80 -23.28
CA LEU A 285 11.04 -2.87 -23.09
C LEU A 285 9.64 -2.46 -23.53
N LYS A 286 9.27 -1.18 -23.44
CA LYS A 286 7.90 -0.71 -23.65
C LYS A 286 7.76 0.42 -24.67
N ASN A 287 8.85 0.90 -25.26
CA ASN A 287 8.89 2.12 -26.08
C ASN A 287 8.23 3.34 -25.40
N LYS A 288 8.21 3.37 -24.07
CA LYS A 288 7.58 4.43 -23.28
C LYS A 288 8.51 4.87 -22.16
N SER A 289 8.68 6.17 -21.97
CA SER A 289 9.40 6.71 -20.82
C SER A 289 8.66 6.39 -19.51
N LEU A 290 9.39 6.36 -18.39
CA LEU A 290 8.80 6.17 -17.04
C LEU A 290 7.68 7.17 -16.77
N TYR A 291 7.83 8.41 -17.24
CA TYR A 291 6.79 9.43 -17.13
C TYR A 291 5.49 9.00 -17.83
N ARG A 292 5.56 8.53 -19.08
CA ARG A 292 4.36 8.04 -19.81
C ARG A 292 3.72 6.83 -19.11
N VAL A 293 4.53 5.94 -18.51
CA VAL A 293 4.01 4.82 -17.74
C VAL A 293 3.28 5.31 -16.48
N ALA A 294 3.84 6.31 -15.77
CA ALA A 294 3.21 6.92 -14.60
C ALA A 294 1.90 7.61 -14.97
N MET A 295 1.88 8.38 -16.06
CA MET A 295 0.67 9.07 -16.55
C MET A 295 -0.43 8.09 -16.96
N ALA A 296 -0.09 7.01 -17.67
CA ALA A 296 -1.06 5.98 -18.01
C ALA A 296 -1.69 5.36 -16.75
N ARG A 297 -0.88 5.06 -15.72
CA ARG A 297 -1.39 4.55 -14.44
C ARG A 297 -2.29 5.56 -13.72
N GLN A 298 -1.89 6.84 -13.69
CA GLN A 298 -2.69 7.91 -13.10
C GLN A 298 -4.09 7.98 -13.72
N ARG A 299 -4.16 7.98 -15.05
CA ARG A 299 -5.43 8.05 -15.79
C ARG A 299 -6.32 6.86 -15.48
N VAL A 300 -5.75 5.64 -15.49
CA VAL A 300 -6.49 4.43 -15.10
C VAL A 300 -7.04 4.53 -13.68
N PHE A 301 -6.22 5.03 -12.75
CA PHE A 301 -6.66 5.19 -11.36
C PHE A 301 -7.74 6.27 -11.21
N ALA A 302 -7.63 7.36 -11.96
CA ALA A 302 -8.65 8.42 -11.99
C ALA A 302 -9.98 7.89 -12.54
N ASP A 303 -9.95 7.15 -13.64
CA ASP A 303 -11.14 6.52 -14.21
C ASP A 303 -11.81 5.58 -13.21
N ALA A 304 -11.04 4.68 -12.58
CA ALA A 304 -11.56 3.73 -11.60
C ALA A 304 -12.19 4.44 -10.39
N SER A 305 -11.50 5.46 -9.85
CA SER A 305 -11.97 6.18 -8.66
C SER A 305 -13.12 7.15 -8.94
N ASN A 306 -13.34 7.52 -10.19
CA ASN A 306 -14.50 8.31 -10.63
C ASN A 306 -15.70 7.44 -11.04
N GLY A 307 -15.60 6.11 -10.92
CA GLY A 307 -16.62 5.22 -11.44
C GLY A 307 -16.69 5.18 -12.97
N GLY A 308 -15.59 5.57 -13.63
CA GLY A 308 -15.49 5.62 -15.10
C GLY A 308 -15.09 4.30 -15.76
N ILE A 309 -15.13 3.20 -15.01
CA ILE A 309 -14.90 1.85 -15.53
C ILE A 309 -16.17 1.03 -15.30
N PHE A 310 -16.76 0.56 -16.38
CA PHE A 310 -17.99 -0.19 -16.34
C PHE A 310 -17.83 -1.60 -16.82
N LEU A 311 -18.64 -2.47 -16.21
CA LEU A 311 -18.86 -3.81 -16.67
C LEU A 311 -19.88 -3.79 -17.82
N LEU A 312 -19.48 -4.20 -19.02
CA LEU A 312 -20.34 -4.19 -20.20
C LEU A 312 -21.20 -5.44 -20.36
N ASP A 313 -20.73 -6.55 -19.82
CA ASP A 313 -21.36 -7.84 -19.99
C ASP A 313 -21.04 -8.83 -18.86
N SER A 314 -21.66 -10.00 -18.90
CA SER A 314 -21.40 -11.11 -17.97
C SER A 314 -19.97 -11.66 -18.05
N LYS A 315 -19.23 -11.35 -19.11
CA LYS A 315 -17.83 -11.73 -19.32
C LYS A 315 -16.86 -10.76 -18.66
N ARG A 316 -17.35 -9.81 -17.86
CA ARG A 316 -16.56 -8.79 -17.18
C ARG A 316 -15.70 -7.94 -18.12
N THR A 317 -16.22 -7.60 -19.28
CA THR A 317 -15.61 -6.62 -20.18
C THR A 317 -15.84 -5.21 -19.62
N PHE A 318 -14.78 -4.47 -19.40
CA PHE A 318 -14.83 -3.12 -18.84
C PHE A 318 -14.63 -2.07 -19.92
N VAL A 319 -15.38 -0.98 -19.85
CA VAL A 319 -15.23 0.19 -20.71
C VAL A 319 -14.68 1.36 -19.89
N ARG A 320 -13.74 2.07 -20.47
CA ARG A 320 -13.14 3.26 -19.89
C ARG A 320 -13.69 4.49 -20.58
N LEU A 321 -14.31 5.40 -19.80
CA LEU A 321 -15.04 6.57 -20.36
C LEU A 321 -14.18 7.49 -21.22
N GLU A 322 -12.89 7.65 -20.90
CA GLU A 322 -12.01 8.58 -21.63
C GLU A 322 -11.20 7.93 -22.76
N TYR A 323 -11.23 6.59 -22.88
CA TYR A 323 -10.35 5.86 -23.78
C TYR A 323 -11.06 5.08 -24.88
N ASP A 324 -12.28 4.60 -24.59
CA ASP A 324 -13.02 3.77 -25.53
C ASP A 324 -13.96 4.62 -26.41
N SER A 325 -13.40 5.53 -27.19
CA SER A 325 -14.14 6.48 -28.01
C SER A 325 -15.06 5.85 -29.04
N THR A 326 -14.88 4.59 -29.37
CA THR A 326 -15.77 3.82 -30.26
C THR A 326 -17.08 3.43 -29.59
N LEU A 327 -17.03 3.14 -28.28
CA LEU A 327 -18.18 2.71 -27.48
C LEU A 327 -18.77 3.84 -26.63
N VAL A 328 -17.99 4.85 -26.33
CA VAL A 328 -18.33 5.93 -25.40
C VAL A 328 -18.39 7.28 -26.13
N LYS A 329 -19.48 8.00 -25.95
CA LYS A 329 -19.64 9.38 -26.43
C LYS A 329 -20.02 10.29 -25.27
N LYS A 330 -19.19 11.34 -25.03
CA LYS A 330 -19.49 12.37 -24.05
C LYS A 330 -20.60 13.29 -24.59
N ILE A 331 -21.69 13.45 -23.85
CA ILE A 331 -22.82 14.31 -24.25
C ILE A 331 -22.64 15.72 -23.69
N LYS A 332 -22.30 15.82 -22.39
CA LYS A 332 -22.04 17.05 -21.66
C LYS A 332 -21.11 16.74 -20.48
N PRO A 333 -20.61 17.72 -19.77
CA PRO A 333 -19.76 17.48 -18.59
C PRO A 333 -20.42 16.46 -17.67
N ASN A 334 -19.67 15.39 -17.33
CA ASN A 334 -20.08 14.27 -16.48
C ASN A 334 -21.22 13.36 -17.02
N TYR A 335 -21.65 13.53 -18.27
CA TYR A 335 -22.65 12.65 -18.90
C TYR A 335 -22.08 11.99 -20.15
N TYR A 336 -22.29 10.68 -20.23
CA TYR A 336 -21.75 9.82 -21.27
C TYR A 336 -22.86 8.91 -21.83
N THR A 337 -22.80 8.57 -23.12
CA THR A 337 -23.52 7.45 -23.69
C THR A 337 -22.54 6.33 -23.97
N ILE A 338 -22.94 5.11 -23.62
CA ILE A 338 -22.14 3.90 -23.82
C ILE A 338 -22.96 2.92 -24.66
N LYS A 339 -22.38 2.46 -25.75
CA LYS A 339 -23.00 1.46 -26.64
C LYS A 339 -22.76 0.06 -26.07
N LEU A 340 -23.82 -0.74 -25.95
CA LEU A 340 -23.79 -2.08 -25.37
C LEU A 340 -24.38 -3.09 -26.33
N ASN A 341 -23.77 -4.27 -26.42
CA ASN A 341 -24.27 -5.40 -27.23
C ASN A 341 -25.22 -6.34 -26.47
N ALA A 342 -25.32 -6.21 -25.17
CA ALA A 342 -26.13 -7.03 -24.29
C ALA A 342 -26.81 -6.18 -23.20
N PRO A 343 -27.88 -6.66 -22.55
CA PRO A 343 -28.42 -6.01 -21.37
C PRO A 343 -27.36 -5.85 -20.32
N TYR A 344 -27.25 -4.64 -19.82
CA TYR A 344 -26.26 -4.28 -18.84
C TYR A 344 -26.49 -4.98 -17.49
N ILE A 345 -25.45 -5.64 -16.97
CA ILE A 345 -25.44 -6.16 -15.62
C ILE A 345 -24.65 -5.17 -14.76
N TYR A 346 -25.36 -4.48 -13.90
CA TYR A 346 -24.83 -3.43 -13.03
C TYR A 346 -23.93 -3.99 -11.93
N TRP A 347 -22.79 -3.34 -11.73
CA TRP A 347 -21.97 -3.49 -10.53
C TRP A 347 -22.33 -2.35 -9.58
N GLU A 348 -23.02 -2.68 -8.50
CA GLU A 348 -23.35 -1.75 -7.44
C GLU A 348 -22.06 -1.27 -6.77
N ASN A 349 -21.65 -0.05 -7.09
CA ASN A 349 -20.84 0.72 -6.17
C ASN A 349 -21.77 1.16 -5.04
N SER A 350 -21.62 0.58 -3.87
CA SER A 350 -22.51 0.56 -2.73
C SER A 350 -22.89 1.93 -2.11
N HIS A 351 -22.69 3.03 -2.80
CA HIS A 351 -22.94 4.37 -2.27
C HIS A 351 -23.85 5.27 -3.10
N GLN A 352 -24.28 4.86 -4.29
CA GLN A 352 -25.28 5.61 -5.04
C GLN A 352 -26.10 4.67 -5.92
N GLN A 353 -27.36 4.51 -5.58
CA GLN A 353 -28.40 4.00 -6.47
C GLN A 353 -28.68 5.05 -7.57
N ASP A 354 -27.79 5.18 -8.52
CA ASP A 354 -28.09 5.93 -9.73
C ASP A 354 -28.84 5.02 -10.67
N THR A 355 -30.10 5.37 -10.94
CA THR A 355 -30.99 4.67 -11.85
C THR A 355 -30.43 4.79 -13.26
N LEU A 356 -29.76 3.75 -13.73
CA LEU A 356 -29.23 3.66 -15.08
C LEU A 356 -30.37 3.30 -16.03
N VAL A 357 -30.69 4.20 -16.95
CA VAL A 357 -31.74 3.96 -17.96
C VAL A 357 -31.06 3.39 -19.22
N CYS A 358 -31.21 2.07 -19.40
CA CYS A 358 -30.89 1.44 -20.68
C CYS A 358 -32.08 1.69 -21.66
N LYS A 359 -31.78 2.39 -22.75
CA LYS A 359 -32.73 2.52 -23.89
C LYS A 359 -32.36 1.52 -24.97
N ALA A 360 -33.35 0.77 -25.45
CA ALA A 360 -33.17 -0.05 -26.65
C ALA A 360 -32.75 0.84 -27.82
N ASN A 361 -31.73 0.44 -28.56
CA ASN A 361 -31.25 1.17 -29.72
C ASN A 361 -31.70 0.43 -31.00
N THR A 362 -32.14 1.16 -32.01
CA THR A 362 -32.58 0.62 -33.30
C THR A 362 -31.43 0.31 -34.25
N ASP A 363 -30.19 0.55 -33.83
CA ASP A 363 -28.98 0.29 -34.62
C ASP A 363 -28.65 -1.22 -34.66
N THR A 364 -28.45 -1.78 -35.86
CA THR A 364 -28.27 -3.22 -36.12
C THR A 364 -27.03 -3.82 -35.44
N THR A 365 -26.09 -2.99 -35.00
CA THR A 365 -24.83 -3.43 -34.40
C THR A 365 -24.80 -3.32 -32.87
N THR A 366 -25.65 -2.50 -32.26
CA THR A 366 -25.73 -2.28 -30.81
C THR A 366 -27.20 -2.28 -30.34
N LYS A 367 -27.54 -3.23 -29.45
CA LYS A 367 -28.91 -3.35 -28.97
C LYS A 367 -29.32 -2.36 -27.89
N TYR A 368 -28.32 -1.78 -27.17
CA TYR A 368 -28.59 -0.95 -26.01
C TYR A 368 -27.67 0.26 -25.97
N THR A 369 -28.19 1.40 -25.50
CA THR A 369 -27.42 2.60 -25.18
C THR A 369 -27.63 2.93 -23.71
N LEU A 370 -26.55 2.98 -22.95
CA LEU A 370 -26.54 3.37 -21.55
C LEU A 370 -26.26 4.88 -21.46
N VAL A 371 -27.13 5.63 -20.78
CA VAL A 371 -26.84 7.02 -20.38
C VAL A 371 -26.31 7.00 -18.96
N TYR A 372 -25.08 7.44 -18.78
CA TYR A 372 -24.39 7.42 -17.50
C TYR A 372 -23.98 8.82 -17.04
N GLN A 373 -24.27 9.11 -15.79
CA GLN A 373 -23.82 10.31 -15.11
C GLN A 373 -22.69 9.96 -14.14
N LEU A 374 -21.52 10.57 -14.32
CA LEU A 374 -20.41 10.44 -13.39
C LEU A 374 -20.82 10.94 -11.99
N PRO A 375 -20.65 10.15 -10.95
CA PRO A 375 -20.87 10.61 -9.59
C PRO A 375 -19.91 11.73 -9.25
N LYS A 376 -20.37 12.73 -8.50
CA LYS A 376 -19.52 13.81 -7.99
C LYS A 376 -18.56 13.25 -6.94
N SER A 377 -17.37 12.83 -7.37
CA SER A 377 -16.32 12.37 -6.47
C SER A 377 -15.64 13.56 -5.82
N GLY A 378 -15.83 13.74 -4.50
CA GLY A 378 -15.17 14.77 -3.71
C GLY A 378 -13.74 14.43 -3.29
N SER A 379 -13.24 13.26 -3.62
CA SER A 379 -11.93 12.73 -3.16
C SER A 379 -10.82 12.79 -4.20
N ASN A 380 -11.14 13.04 -5.47
CA ASN A 380 -10.14 13.08 -6.54
C ASN A 380 -9.55 14.46 -6.74
N PHE A 381 -8.28 14.50 -7.12
CA PHE A 381 -7.60 15.72 -7.55
C PHE A 381 -7.52 15.76 -9.06
N ILE A 382 -7.57 16.98 -9.62
CA ILE A 382 -7.18 17.21 -11.01
C ILE A 382 -5.67 17.42 -10.98
N LEU A 383 -4.93 16.52 -11.62
CA LEU A 383 -3.49 16.65 -11.78
C LEU A 383 -3.17 17.18 -13.18
N PRO A 384 -2.30 18.18 -13.29
CA PRO A 384 -1.95 18.78 -14.57
C PRO A 384 -1.10 17.85 -15.45
N ASP A 385 -1.20 17.98 -16.76
CA ASP A 385 -0.44 17.15 -17.72
C ASP A 385 1.05 17.54 -17.82
N SER A 386 1.41 18.77 -17.43
CA SER A 386 2.81 19.21 -17.46
C SER A 386 3.63 18.55 -16.35
N PHE A 387 4.81 18.03 -16.69
CA PHE A 387 5.68 17.32 -15.75
C PHE A 387 6.04 18.15 -14.50
N LEU A 388 6.36 19.43 -14.66
CA LEU A 388 6.72 20.29 -13.53
C LEU A 388 5.54 20.53 -12.59
N TYR A 389 4.37 20.89 -13.16
CA TYR A 389 3.17 21.11 -12.36
C TYR A 389 2.63 19.82 -11.77
N LEU A 390 2.70 18.70 -12.50
CA LEU A 390 2.35 17.38 -11.98
C LEU A 390 3.23 17.01 -10.79
N SER A 391 4.53 17.24 -10.89
CA SER A 391 5.49 16.95 -9.82
C SER A 391 5.22 17.79 -8.58
N ALA A 392 5.04 19.10 -8.73
CA ALA A 392 4.75 20.01 -7.64
C ALA A 392 3.41 19.67 -6.97
N SER A 393 2.35 19.47 -7.76
CA SER A 393 1.03 19.07 -7.27
C SER A 393 1.08 17.71 -6.59
N GLY A 394 1.78 16.74 -7.17
CA GLY A 394 1.95 15.41 -6.60
C GLY A 394 2.61 15.45 -5.22
N PHE A 395 3.68 16.24 -5.04
CA PHE A 395 4.29 16.46 -3.72
C PHE A 395 3.32 17.11 -2.74
N TYR A 396 2.64 18.18 -3.16
CA TYR A 396 1.67 18.88 -2.30
C TYR A 396 0.56 17.94 -1.83
N TYR A 397 -0.09 17.23 -2.77
CA TYR A 397 -1.18 16.32 -2.43
C TYR A 397 -0.71 15.12 -1.58
N THR A 398 0.51 14.65 -1.79
CA THR A 398 1.00 13.51 -1.03
C THR A 398 1.44 13.89 0.37
N LEU A 399 2.15 15.00 0.56
CA LEU A 399 2.73 15.36 1.86
C LEU A 399 1.80 16.19 2.73
N PHE A 400 1.00 17.08 2.12
CA PHE A 400 0.29 18.12 2.85
C PHE A 400 -1.24 18.09 2.71
N TYR A 401 -1.78 17.33 1.76
CA TYR A 401 -3.23 17.26 1.63
C TYR A 401 -3.82 16.07 2.42
N PRO A 402 -5.01 16.22 3.05
CA PRO A 402 -5.76 17.47 3.22
C PRO A 402 -5.13 18.37 4.29
N MET A 403 -5.20 19.68 4.07
CA MET A 403 -4.93 20.65 5.12
C MET A 403 -6.20 20.88 5.94
N PHE A 404 -6.06 21.42 7.14
CA PHE A 404 -7.16 21.67 8.06
C PHE A 404 -8.32 22.46 7.41
N PHE A 405 -8.00 23.51 6.68
CA PHE A 405 -8.96 24.36 5.97
C PHE A 405 -9.55 23.76 4.70
N ASN A 406 -8.99 22.66 4.19
CA ASN A 406 -9.46 21.94 2.99
C ASN A 406 -10.19 20.63 3.31
N SER A 407 -10.37 20.33 4.60
CA SER A 407 -11.01 19.08 5.04
C SER A 407 -12.52 19.16 4.83
N LYS A 408 -13.05 18.18 4.08
CA LYS A 408 -14.49 18.10 3.74
C LYS A 408 -15.29 17.19 4.68
N ASN A 409 -14.62 16.35 5.45
CA ASN A 409 -15.24 15.41 6.38
C ASN A 409 -14.32 15.10 7.56
N SER A 410 -14.87 14.45 8.60
CA SER A 410 -14.15 14.15 9.85
C SER A 410 -12.88 13.31 9.62
N LEU A 411 -12.88 12.40 8.65
CA LEU A 411 -11.71 11.57 8.36
C LEU A 411 -10.58 12.38 7.72
N GLN A 412 -10.92 13.32 6.84
CA GLN A 412 -9.94 14.26 6.28
C GLN A 412 -9.41 15.21 7.35
N LEU A 413 -10.25 15.60 8.32
CA LEU A 413 -9.81 16.42 9.45
C LEU A 413 -8.77 15.67 10.30
N ILE A 414 -9.01 14.40 10.63
CA ILE A 414 -8.03 13.57 11.35
C ILE A 414 -6.71 13.45 10.56
N ALA A 415 -6.80 13.23 9.24
CA ALA A 415 -5.62 13.16 8.39
C ALA A 415 -4.87 14.51 8.32
N SER A 416 -5.58 15.64 8.42
CA SER A 416 -4.96 16.97 8.45
C SER A 416 -4.14 17.21 9.71
N LEU A 417 -4.56 16.66 10.86
CA LEU A 417 -3.76 16.70 12.09
C LEU A 417 -2.40 16.01 11.94
N GLU A 418 -2.36 14.87 11.21
CA GLU A 418 -1.07 14.23 10.90
C GLU A 418 -0.16 15.15 10.07
N ASN A 419 -0.72 15.92 9.14
CA ASN A 419 0.05 16.85 8.32
C ASN A 419 0.71 17.95 9.16
N VAL A 420 0.08 18.36 10.25
CA VAL A 420 0.72 19.26 11.22
C VAL A 420 1.98 18.64 11.83
N PHE A 421 1.91 17.35 12.24
CA PHE A 421 3.10 16.64 12.74
C PHE A 421 4.20 16.50 11.69
N ILE A 422 3.84 16.30 10.42
CA ILE A 422 4.80 16.27 9.31
C ILE A 422 5.48 17.63 9.15
N ILE A 423 4.72 18.73 9.15
CA ILE A 423 5.24 20.09 9.02
C ILE A 423 6.17 20.42 10.20
N LEU A 424 5.74 20.15 11.43
CA LEU A 424 6.57 20.36 12.63
C LEU A 424 7.86 19.55 12.57
N SER A 425 7.78 18.30 12.09
CA SER A 425 8.95 17.45 11.88
C SER A 425 9.92 18.05 10.88
N LEU A 426 9.44 18.58 9.76
CA LEU A 426 10.26 19.26 8.76
C LEU A 426 10.96 20.51 9.33
N ILE A 427 10.25 21.30 10.14
CA ILE A 427 10.83 22.45 10.84
C ILE A 427 11.96 22.00 11.77
N ILE A 428 11.73 20.97 12.60
CA ILE A 428 12.77 20.41 13.50
C ILE A 428 13.99 19.93 12.70
N ILE A 429 13.78 19.29 11.56
CA ILE A 429 14.85 18.80 10.70
C ILE A 429 15.67 19.97 10.13
N ILE A 430 15.01 21.00 9.60
CA ILE A 430 15.68 22.19 9.06
C ILE A 430 16.53 22.85 10.16
N MET A 431 15.95 23.07 11.34
CA MET A 431 16.66 23.61 12.48
C MET A 431 17.85 22.73 12.89
N GLY A 432 17.68 21.40 12.89
CA GLY A 432 18.71 20.43 13.21
C GLY A 432 19.85 20.41 12.19
N LEU A 433 19.53 20.52 10.90
CA LEU A 433 20.52 20.58 9.82
C LEU A 433 21.40 21.85 9.89
N VAL A 434 20.82 22.97 10.33
CA VAL A 434 21.53 24.26 10.45
C VAL A 434 22.35 24.32 11.74
N ARG A 435 21.75 23.94 12.88
CA ARG A 435 22.33 24.21 14.23
C ARG A 435 23.12 23.05 14.81
N SER A 436 22.89 21.81 14.35
CA SER A 436 23.52 20.63 14.96
C SER A 436 24.80 20.22 14.27
N ASN A 437 25.81 19.87 15.05
CA ASN A 437 27.07 19.25 14.59
C ASN A 437 26.93 17.73 14.33
N LYS A 438 25.73 17.14 14.52
CA LYS A 438 25.48 15.72 14.24
C LYS A 438 25.62 15.40 12.76
N GLN A 439 25.89 14.14 12.45
CA GLN A 439 25.97 13.68 11.07
C GLN A 439 24.67 13.99 10.32
N LYS A 440 24.77 14.73 9.23
CA LYS A 440 23.64 15.13 8.39
C LYS A 440 23.19 14.01 7.43
N PHE A 441 24.06 13.03 7.18
CA PHE A 441 23.82 11.95 6.23
C PHE A 441 22.57 11.11 6.59
N ILE A 442 22.43 10.71 7.85
CA ILE A 442 21.31 9.86 8.31
C ILE A 442 19.94 10.52 8.07
N PRO A 443 19.65 11.72 8.63
CA PRO A 443 18.33 12.32 8.46
C PRO A 443 18.04 12.71 7.00
N ILE A 444 19.03 13.20 6.25
CA ILE A 444 18.83 13.55 4.83
C ILE A 444 18.48 12.32 4.02
N THR A 445 19.11 11.17 4.27
CA THR A 445 18.79 9.92 3.58
C THR A 445 17.36 9.46 3.90
N LEU A 446 16.96 9.46 5.17
CA LEU A 446 15.60 9.07 5.56
C LEU A 446 14.53 9.96 4.92
N ILE A 447 14.76 11.28 4.86
CA ILE A 447 13.86 12.22 4.18
C ILE A 447 13.83 11.92 2.68
N SER A 448 14.97 11.69 2.05
CA SER A 448 15.03 11.45 0.59
C SER A 448 14.24 10.21 0.19
N ILE A 449 14.25 9.14 1.01
CA ILE A 449 13.42 7.95 0.79
C ILE A 449 11.93 8.34 0.78
N THR A 450 11.50 9.11 1.77
CA THR A 450 10.11 9.60 1.80
C THR A 450 9.78 10.44 0.59
N LEU A 451 10.63 11.40 0.23
CA LEU A 451 10.37 12.31 -0.89
C LEU A 451 10.27 11.56 -2.22
N ILE A 452 11.18 10.62 -2.49
CA ILE A 452 11.17 9.82 -3.72
C ILE A 452 9.87 9.00 -3.82
N VAL A 453 9.51 8.30 -2.75
CA VAL A 453 8.30 7.46 -2.76
C VAL A 453 7.05 8.31 -2.80
N CYS A 454 6.98 9.42 -2.06
CA CYS A 454 5.85 10.36 -2.10
C CYS A 454 5.68 11.01 -3.48
N PHE A 455 6.79 11.33 -4.16
CA PHE A 455 6.75 11.79 -5.54
C PHE A 455 6.07 10.74 -6.46
N LEU A 456 6.49 9.49 -6.38
CA LEU A 456 5.92 8.41 -7.18
C LEU A 456 4.43 8.18 -6.88
N ILE A 457 4.04 8.24 -5.60
CA ILE A 457 2.63 8.15 -5.19
C ILE A 457 1.84 9.32 -5.80
N GLY A 458 2.34 10.54 -5.66
CA GLY A 458 1.65 11.75 -6.09
C GLY A 458 1.40 11.82 -7.59
N ILE A 459 2.37 11.40 -8.41
CA ILE A 459 2.21 11.40 -9.86
C ILE A 459 1.36 10.23 -10.40
N THR A 460 1.10 9.20 -9.59
CA THR A 460 0.36 8.00 -10.03
C THR A 460 -1.03 7.87 -9.41
N THR A 461 -1.32 8.60 -8.34
CA THR A 461 -2.51 8.37 -7.52
C THR A 461 -3.30 9.67 -7.29
N PRO A 462 -4.36 9.94 -8.06
CA PRO A 462 -5.12 11.18 -7.98
C PRO A 462 -6.24 11.17 -6.91
N ASN A 463 -6.21 10.25 -5.95
CA ASN A 463 -7.25 10.09 -4.93
C ASN A 463 -6.70 10.30 -3.52
N SER A 464 -7.31 11.20 -2.73
CA SER A 464 -6.83 11.59 -1.41
C SER A 464 -6.78 10.45 -0.40
N GLY A 465 -7.80 9.59 -0.38
CA GLY A 465 -7.85 8.46 0.54
C GLY A 465 -6.74 7.44 0.25
N ALA A 466 -6.50 7.15 -1.03
CA ALA A 466 -5.43 6.27 -1.45
C ALA A 466 -4.03 6.87 -1.17
N VAL A 467 -3.85 8.17 -1.42
CA VAL A 467 -2.59 8.88 -1.14
C VAL A 467 -2.23 8.83 0.35
N ILE A 468 -3.17 9.17 1.24
CA ILE A 468 -2.98 9.12 2.70
C ILE A 468 -2.58 7.71 3.15
N ARG A 469 -3.27 6.70 2.63
CA ARG A 469 -3.01 5.30 2.91
C ARG A 469 -1.61 4.87 2.44
N TYR A 470 -1.22 5.21 1.21
CA TYR A 470 0.06 4.76 0.63
C TYR A 470 1.27 5.47 1.24
N ARG A 471 1.18 6.77 1.52
CA ARG A 471 2.27 7.54 2.13
C ARG A 471 2.57 7.12 3.56
N SER A 472 1.60 6.53 4.29
CA SER A 472 1.77 6.13 5.69
C SER A 472 2.99 5.23 5.92
N LEU A 473 3.36 4.41 4.92
CA LEU A 473 4.50 3.49 4.97
C LEU A 473 5.86 4.19 4.97
N VAL A 474 5.96 5.42 4.47
CA VAL A 474 7.25 6.13 4.29
C VAL A 474 7.35 7.45 5.04
N VAL A 475 6.23 8.09 5.35
CA VAL A 475 6.21 9.36 6.12
C VAL A 475 6.83 9.21 7.51
N ILE A 476 6.79 8.00 8.09
CA ILE A 476 7.47 7.67 9.34
C ILE A 476 8.98 8.02 9.32
N PHE A 477 9.63 7.99 8.15
CA PHE A 477 11.05 8.35 8.05
C PHE A 477 11.29 9.85 8.21
N ILE A 478 10.31 10.73 7.92
CA ILE A 478 10.37 12.15 8.26
C ILE A 478 10.36 12.31 9.78
N LEU A 479 9.44 11.62 10.48
CA LEU A 479 9.36 11.69 11.94
C LEU A 479 10.63 11.14 12.60
N LEU A 480 11.17 10.05 12.08
CA LEU A 480 12.46 9.50 12.55
C LEU A 480 13.60 10.49 12.32
N SER A 481 13.61 11.20 11.19
CA SER A 481 14.61 12.25 10.92
C SER A 481 14.49 13.41 11.90
N ALA A 482 13.28 13.83 12.26
CA ALA A 482 13.03 14.81 13.30
C ALA A 482 13.49 14.30 14.68
N LEU A 483 13.16 13.05 15.02
CA LEU A 483 13.57 12.40 16.25
C LEU A 483 15.10 12.34 16.38
N TYR A 484 15.83 12.19 15.27
CA TYR A 484 17.30 12.19 15.28
C TYR A 484 17.88 13.46 15.90
N TYR A 485 17.29 14.63 15.59
CA TYR A 485 17.73 15.92 16.11
C TYR A 485 17.08 16.29 17.44
N PHE A 486 15.90 15.78 17.74
CA PHE A 486 15.13 16.15 18.94
C PHE A 486 15.92 15.82 20.22
N PRO A 487 16.12 16.77 21.14
CA PRO A 487 16.81 16.51 22.40
C PRO A 487 15.90 15.73 23.36
N ILE A 488 16.21 14.48 23.62
CA ILE A 488 15.54 13.70 24.67
C ILE A 488 16.51 13.57 25.83
N LYS A 489 16.11 14.00 27.02
CA LYS A 489 16.86 13.71 28.26
C LYS A 489 16.89 12.20 28.46
N LYS A 490 18.09 11.64 28.65
CA LYS A 490 18.20 10.23 29.03
C LYS A 490 17.43 10.05 30.33
N ILE A 491 16.40 9.19 30.30
CA ILE A 491 15.79 8.70 31.51
C ILE A 491 16.89 7.86 32.18
N LYS A 492 17.43 8.36 33.27
CA LYS A 492 18.34 7.59 34.12
C LYS A 492 17.49 6.45 34.70
N ASN A 493 17.74 5.22 34.25
CA ASN A 493 17.24 4.02 34.88
C ASN A 493 17.97 3.80 36.21
#